data_6e5631528bcb079d7357c36a9d31191d
#
_entry.id   6e5631528bcb079d7357c36a9d31191d
#
_cell.length_a   1.000
_cell.length_b   1.000
_cell.length_c   1.000
_cell.angle_alpha   90.00
_cell.angle_beta   90.00
_cell.angle_gamma   90.00
#
_symmetry.space_group_name_H-M   'P 1'
#
loop_
_entity.id
_entity.type
_entity.pdbx_description
1 polymer ?
#
loop_
_entity_poly.entity_id
_entity_poly.type
_entity_poly.pdbx_seq_one_letter_code
_entity_poly.pdbx_strand_id
1 'polypeptide(L)'
;MDLFEEIVKMRNAGLRGAMATIVHTNGSIPSYESSRMLVREDGSFVGTIGGGCVEADVWAAAREVMDQEAPRKMVFNLNHDASYDSGLICGGTLEVFVEPILPQPMVFLFGGGHIGQALAKAADKAGFGVTVVDDRETFANRQRFPMAKALFASYEEAFRTIVPNRSSYMVIASRGHRDDMRVLAWAVRTAARYIGMIGSKRKVFSVYQALEREGFRAEEFANVYAPIGLSIGARSPEEIAVSILAELIAVRRNAGVEGHKKLKDRSALSAR
;
A
#
# COMPACT_ATOMS: atom_id res chain seq x y z
N MET A 1 26.92 2.22 9.00
CA MET A 1 25.81 1.80 8.09
C MET A 1 25.18 3.09 7.62
N ASP A 2 25.07 3.28 6.30
CA ASP A 2 24.40 4.45 5.73
C ASP A 2 22.88 4.30 5.87
N LEU A 3 22.24 5.27 6.50
CA LEU A 3 20.78 5.32 6.69
C LEU A 3 20.01 5.29 5.36
N PHE A 4 20.56 5.94 4.33
CA PHE A 4 19.91 5.97 3.02
C PHE A 4 20.01 4.63 2.30
N GLU A 5 21.12 3.90 2.45
CA GLU A 5 21.23 2.52 1.94
C GLU A 5 20.23 1.60 2.63
N GLU A 6 20.04 1.77 3.93
CA GLU A 6 19.06 0.98 4.70
C GLU A 6 17.63 1.28 4.25
N ILE A 7 17.28 2.55 4.01
CA ILE A 7 15.98 2.96 3.47
C ILE A 7 15.74 2.29 2.10
N VAL A 8 16.75 2.28 1.22
CA VAL A 8 16.63 1.64 -0.09
C VAL A 8 16.41 0.14 0.05
N LYS A 9 17.15 -0.54 0.94
CA LYS A 9 16.97 -1.99 1.21
C LYS A 9 15.57 -2.28 1.72
N MET A 10 15.10 -1.53 2.71
CA MET A 10 13.74 -1.68 3.27
C MET A 10 12.66 -1.52 2.19
N ARG A 11 12.73 -0.44 1.41
CA ARG A 11 11.76 -0.18 0.34
C ARG A 11 11.74 -1.27 -0.72
N ASN A 12 12.91 -1.81 -1.09
CA ASN A 12 13.02 -2.92 -2.04
C ASN A 12 12.51 -4.24 -1.47
N ALA A 13 12.63 -4.44 -0.15
CA ALA A 13 12.06 -5.59 0.56
C ALA A 13 10.55 -5.44 0.83
N GLY A 14 9.93 -4.33 0.44
CA GLY A 14 8.51 -4.08 0.69
C GLY A 14 8.17 -3.71 2.13
N LEU A 15 9.17 -3.34 2.94
CA LEU A 15 9.03 -2.99 4.34
C LEU A 15 8.79 -1.49 4.52
N ARG A 16 8.07 -1.14 5.57
CA ARG A 16 7.79 0.25 5.98
C ARG A 16 8.75 0.68 7.09
N GLY A 17 8.94 1.99 7.21
CA GLY A 17 9.63 2.63 8.32
C GLY A 17 9.20 4.07 8.47
N ALA A 18 9.81 4.75 9.43
CA ALA A 18 9.69 6.21 9.57
C ALA A 18 11.07 6.79 9.86
N MET A 19 11.39 7.92 9.22
CA MET A 19 12.62 8.65 9.47
C MET A 19 12.33 9.87 10.32
N ALA A 20 13.00 9.99 11.45
CA ALA A 20 13.01 11.18 12.28
C ALA A 20 14.28 11.98 11.99
N THR A 21 14.13 13.29 11.77
CA THR A 21 15.23 14.22 11.53
C THR A 21 15.11 15.43 12.46
N ILE A 22 16.19 15.79 13.16
CA ILE A 22 16.27 17.05 13.87
C ILE A 22 16.36 18.18 12.85
N VAL A 23 15.34 19.04 12.81
CA VAL A 23 15.24 20.15 11.84
C VAL A 23 15.57 21.51 12.45
N HIS A 24 15.50 21.63 13.77
CA HIS A 24 15.90 22.85 14.47
C HIS A 24 16.34 22.55 15.90
N THR A 25 17.33 23.32 16.37
CA THR A 25 17.87 23.25 17.74
C THR A 25 18.15 24.65 18.27
N ASN A 26 17.86 24.87 19.55
CA ASN A 26 18.17 26.12 20.24
C ASN A 26 18.58 25.81 21.69
N GLY A 27 19.71 26.37 22.12
CA GLY A 27 20.28 26.16 23.46
C GLY A 27 21.23 24.96 23.54
N SER A 28 21.53 24.48 24.75
CA SER A 28 22.44 23.37 24.99
C SER A 28 21.67 22.05 24.91
N ILE A 29 21.87 21.29 23.84
CA ILE A 29 21.22 20.00 23.59
C ILE A 29 22.28 18.94 23.29
N PRO A 30 21.97 17.62 23.55
CA PRO A 30 22.92 16.52 23.36
C PRO A 30 23.09 16.10 21.90
N SER A 31 22.47 16.78 20.95
CA SER A 31 22.49 16.43 19.54
C SER A 31 22.57 17.69 18.65
N TYR A 32 22.67 17.49 17.34
CA TYR A 32 22.82 18.58 16.37
C TYR A 32 21.80 18.47 15.25
N GLU A 33 21.56 19.58 14.56
CA GLU A 33 20.70 19.60 13.37
C GLU A 33 21.17 18.56 12.33
N SER A 34 20.22 17.98 11.62
CA SER A 34 20.42 16.87 10.67
C SER A 34 20.74 15.50 11.29
N SER A 35 20.79 15.36 12.63
CA SER A 35 20.80 14.03 13.26
C SER A 35 19.52 13.26 12.89
N ARG A 36 19.65 11.96 12.62
CA ARG A 36 18.55 11.13 12.11
C ARG A 36 18.45 9.80 12.82
N MET A 37 17.22 9.34 12.95
CA MET A 37 16.88 8.01 13.43
C MET A 37 15.86 7.38 12.48
N LEU A 38 16.15 6.18 11.99
CA LEU A 38 15.23 5.38 11.19
C LEU A 38 14.62 4.30 12.07
N VAL A 39 13.32 4.32 12.23
CA VAL A 39 12.54 3.29 12.91
C VAL A 39 11.91 2.36 11.87
N ARG A 40 12.10 1.04 12.02
CA ARG A 40 11.55 0.02 11.13
C ARG A 40 10.20 -0.47 11.62
N GLU A 41 9.46 -1.15 10.76
CA GLU A 41 8.14 -1.71 11.07
C GLU A 41 8.18 -2.73 12.23
N ASP A 42 9.27 -3.47 12.38
CA ASP A 42 9.49 -4.41 13.50
C ASP A 42 9.81 -3.73 14.84
N GLY A 43 9.94 -2.39 14.84
CA GLY A 43 10.29 -1.58 16.01
C GLY A 43 11.79 -1.40 16.23
N SER A 44 12.64 -2.09 15.47
CA SER A 44 14.09 -1.83 15.51
C SER A 44 14.42 -0.47 14.91
N PHE A 45 15.55 0.14 15.31
CA PHE A 45 15.95 1.44 14.78
C PHE A 45 17.46 1.53 14.53
N VAL A 46 17.85 2.50 13.72
CA VAL A 46 19.23 2.83 13.37
C VAL A 46 19.42 4.35 13.42
N GLY A 47 20.59 4.80 13.87
CA GLY A 47 20.87 6.22 14.10
C GLY A 47 20.40 6.69 15.47
N THR A 48 20.52 7.99 15.71
CA THR A 48 20.15 8.62 17.00
C THR A 48 19.74 10.07 16.80
N ILE A 49 18.90 10.57 17.67
CA ILE A 49 18.50 11.98 17.79
C ILE A 49 18.81 12.55 19.18
N GLY A 50 19.70 11.89 19.95
CA GLY A 50 20.20 12.38 21.21
C GLY A 50 19.91 11.52 22.44
N GLY A 51 19.19 10.43 22.29
CA GLY A 51 18.90 9.48 23.39
C GLY A 51 17.79 9.90 24.35
N GLY A 52 17.58 9.07 25.38
CA GLY A 52 16.66 9.35 26.48
C GLY A 52 15.18 9.36 26.11
N CYS A 53 14.38 10.14 26.85
CA CYS A 53 12.94 10.24 26.69
C CYS A 53 12.53 10.74 25.30
N VAL A 54 13.32 11.65 24.70
CA VAL A 54 13.05 12.18 23.35
C VAL A 54 13.04 11.06 22.30
N GLU A 55 14.01 10.13 22.35
CA GLU A 55 14.03 8.98 21.43
C GLU A 55 12.82 8.06 21.63
N ALA A 56 12.42 7.83 22.88
CA ALA A 56 11.25 7.01 23.18
C ALA A 56 9.96 7.61 22.60
N ASP A 57 9.76 8.92 22.78
CA ASP A 57 8.59 9.64 22.27
C ASP A 57 8.58 9.66 20.73
N VAL A 58 9.75 9.90 20.12
CA VAL A 58 9.89 9.88 18.65
C VAL A 58 9.70 8.47 18.09
N TRP A 59 10.17 7.44 18.80
CA TRP A 59 9.92 6.05 18.41
C TRP A 59 8.41 5.71 18.42
N ALA A 60 7.70 6.15 19.45
CA ALA A 60 6.24 5.97 19.53
C ALA A 60 5.53 6.73 18.38
N ALA A 61 5.90 8.00 18.16
CA ALA A 61 5.36 8.79 17.05
C ALA A 61 5.69 8.21 15.67
N ALA A 62 6.86 7.60 15.50
CA ALA A 62 7.25 6.95 14.25
C ALA A 62 6.30 5.80 13.88
N ARG A 63 5.82 5.04 14.86
CA ARG A 63 4.82 3.99 14.63
C ARG A 63 3.48 4.55 14.17
N GLU A 64 3.00 5.62 14.82
CA GLU A 64 1.78 6.31 14.39
C GLU A 64 1.89 6.89 12.98
N VAL A 65 3.05 7.51 12.67
CA VAL A 65 3.36 8.07 11.33
C VAL A 65 3.36 6.98 10.26
N MET A 66 3.90 5.79 10.56
CA MET A 66 3.85 4.65 9.65
C MET A 66 2.42 4.17 9.39
N ASP A 67 1.56 4.16 10.41
CA ASP A 67 0.18 3.68 10.30
C ASP A 67 -0.74 4.70 9.60
N GLN A 68 -0.54 6.00 9.87
CA GLN A 68 -1.29 7.08 9.27
C GLN A 68 -0.77 7.47 7.86
N GLU A 69 0.46 7.05 7.52
CA GLU A 69 1.18 7.43 6.29
C GLU A 69 1.26 8.96 6.11
N ALA A 70 1.32 9.69 7.20
CA ALA A 70 1.35 11.15 7.24
C ALA A 70 2.50 11.64 8.13
N PRO A 71 3.25 12.67 7.71
CA PRO A 71 4.35 13.20 8.51
C PRO A 71 3.84 13.96 9.74
N ARG A 72 4.70 14.04 10.75
CA ARG A 72 4.43 14.75 12.00
C ARG A 72 5.63 15.59 12.42
N LYS A 73 5.40 16.82 12.87
CA LYS A 73 6.39 17.65 13.54
C LYS A 73 6.19 17.53 15.05
N MET A 74 7.30 17.34 15.78
CA MET A 74 7.33 17.31 17.24
C MET A 74 8.25 18.40 17.73
N VAL A 75 7.90 19.02 18.87
CA VAL A 75 8.69 20.06 19.53
C VAL A 75 8.92 19.64 20.97
N PHE A 76 10.17 19.55 21.38
CA PHE A 76 10.57 19.20 22.73
C PHE A 76 11.20 20.41 23.40
N ASN A 77 10.73 20.76 24.59
CA ASN A 77 11.32 21.75 25.44
C ASN A 77 12.09 21.04 26.56
N LEU A 78 13.42 21.12 26.49
CA LEU A 78 14.34 20.43 27.42
C LEU A 78 14.75 21.30 28.59
N ASN A 79 14.17 22.49 28.75
CA ASN A 79 14.38 23.31 29.95
C ASN A 79 13.75 22.61 31.16
N HIS A 80 14.38 22.73 32.32
CA HIS A 80 13.94 22.13 33.59
C HIS A 80 12.48 22.49 33.92
N ASP A 81 11.54 21.71 33.41
CA ASP A 81 10.20 21.68 33.91
C ASP A 81 10.09 20.42 34.77
N ALA A 82 9.75 20.55 36.04
CA ALA A 82 9.66 19.43 37.01
C ALA A 82 8.68 18.35 36.63
N SER A 83 7.90 18.57 35.56
CA SER A 83 6.95 17.62 34.97
C SER A 83 7.56 16.70 33.89
N TYR A 84 8.77 17.02 33.37
CA TYR A 84 9.44 16.26 32.33
C TYR A 84 10.87 15.93 32.78
N ASP A 85 10.99 14.89 33.61
CA ASP A 85 12.30 14.36 34.02
C ASP A 85 12.89 13.58 32.82
N SER A 86 13.52 14.35 31.90
CA SER A 86 14.17 13.80 30.71
C SER A 86 15.46 13.05 31.05
N GLY A 87 15.90 13.07 32.32
CA GLY A 87 17.23 12.56 32.72
C GLY A 87 18.40 13.28 32.07
N LEU A 88 18.15 14.36 31.32
CA LEU A 88 19.13 15.13 30.58
C LEU A 88 19.33 16.48 31.30
N ILE A 89 20.59 16.82 31.63
CA ILE A 89 21.00 18.12 32.19
C ILE A 89 21.14 19.14 31.05
N CYS A 90 20.22 19.14 30.10
CA CYS A 90 20.30 19.98 28.91
C CYS A 90 19.18 21.02 28.96
N GLY A 91 19.47 22.26 28.61
CA GLY A 91 18.49 23.33 28.49
C GLY A 91 18.38 23.76 27.03
N GLY A 92 17.18 23.73 26.44
CA GLY A 92 17.02 24.15 25.06
C GLY A 92 15.72 23.63 24.44
N THR A 93 15.54 23.89 23.15
CA THR A 93 14.40 23.42 22.36
C THR A 93 14.88 22.60 21.18
N LEU A 94 14.19 21.50 20.92
CA LEU A 94 14.47 20.57 19.84
C LEU A 94 13.22 20.37 18.99
N GLU A 95 13.34 20.54 17.68
CA GLU A 95 12.27 20.22 16.73
C GLU A 95 12.65 19.01 15.89
N VAL A 96 11.78 18.01 15.87
CA VAL A 96 11.97 16.77 15.12
C VAL A 96 10.85 16.64 14.09
N PHE A 97 11.22 16.39 12.83
CA PHE A 97 10.32 16.03 11.77
C PHE A 97 10.35 14.51 11.56
N VAL A 98 9.20 13.88 11.67
CA VAL A 98 9.04 12.43 11.49
C VAL A 98 8.23 12.19 10.23
N GLU A 99 8.82 11.48 9.27
CA GLU A 99 8.17 11.20 7.98
C GLU A 99 8.10 9.70 7.69
N PRO A 100 7.02 9.22 7.04
CA PRO A 100 6.89 7.79 6.71
C PRO A 100 7.77 7.42 5.52
N ILE A 101 8.49 6.30 5.66
CA ILE A 101 9.23 5.66 4.58
C ILE A 101 8.39 4.47 4.09
N LEU A 102 7.76 4.64 2.93
CA LEU A 102 6.87 3.65 2.36
C LEU A 102 7.54 2.92 1.19
N PRO A 103 7.31 1.61 1.01
CA PRO A 103 7.74 0.89 -0.18
C PRO A 103 7.03 1.42 -1.43
N GLN A 104 7.57 1.11 -2.60
CA GLN A 104 6.90 1.44 -3.85
C GLN A 104 5.56 0.69 -3.92
N PRO A 105 4.44 1.37 -4.21
CA PRO A 105 3.17 0.69 -4.40
C PRO A 105 3.23 -0.23 -5.63
N MET A 106 2.74 -1.47 -5.46
CA MET A 106 2.79 -2.51 -6.48
C MET A 106 1.40 -2.88 -6.97
N VAL A 107 1.18 -2.81 -8.28
CA VAL A 107 -0.01 -3.40 -8.92
C VAL A 107 0.32 -4.82 -9.34
N PHE A 108 -0.39 -5.79 -8.77
CA PHE A 108 -0.40 -7.19 -9.19
C PHE A 108 -1.61 -7.39 -10.09
N LEU A 109 -1.34 -7.47 -11.38
CA LEU A 109 -2.35 -7.54 -12.42
C LEU A 109 -2.56 -8.99 -12.87
N PHE A 110 -3.69 -9.56 -12.50
CA PHE A 110 -4.12 -10.89 -12.90
C PHE A 110 -4.97 -10.79 -14.17
N GLY A 111 -4.31 -10.92 -15.31
CA GLY A 111 -4.87 -10.79 -16.65
C GLY A 111 -4.12 -9.82 -17.55
N GLY A 112 -3.39 -10.33 -18.53
CA GLY A 112 -2.60 -9.59 -19.52
C GLY A 112 -3.36 -9.14 -20.76
N GLY A 113 -4.71 -9.12 -20.73
CA GLY A 113 -5.58 -8.69 -21.83
C GLY A 113 -5.47 -7.20 -22.16
N HIS A 114 -6.40 -6.67 -22.99
CA HIS A 114 -6.37 -5.26 -23.44
C HIS A 114 -6.44 -4.28 -22.26
N ILE A 115 -7.38 -4.48 -21.32
CA ILE A 115 -7.52 -3.65 -20.12
C ILE A 115 -6.23 -3.74 -19.28
N GLY A 116 -5.71 -4.96 -19.08
CA GLY A 116 -4.47 -5.17 -18.32
C GLY A 116 -3.29 -4.45 -18.93
N GLN A 117 -3.15 -4.48 -20.25
CA GLN A 117 -2.06 -3.79 -20.96
C GLN A 117 -2.19 -2.26 -20.85
N ALA A 118 -3.38 -1.71 -21.00
CA ALA A 118 -3.63 -0.28 -20.84
C ALA A 118 -3.38 0.16 -19.39
N LEU A 119 -3.88 -0.61 -18.41
CA LEU A 119 -3.67 -0.31 -17.00
C LEU A 119 -2.20 -0.39 -16.59
N ALA A 120 -1.46 -1.40 -17.04
CA ALA A 120 -0.03 -1.54 -16.72
C ALA A 120 0.77 -0.31 -17.16
N LYS A 121 0.54 0.18 -18.38
CA LYS A 121 1.18 1.40 -18.90
C LYS A 121 0.83 2.64 -18.08
N ALA A 122 -0.44 2.81 -17.73
CA ALA A 122 -0.91 3.96 -16.97
C ALA A 122 -0.43 3.90 -15.51
N ALA A 123 -0.44 2.73 -14.88
CA ALA A 123 0.04 2.52 -13.51
C ALA A 123 1.54 2.79 -13.37
N ASP A 124 2.36 2.33 -14.31
CA ASP A 124 3.80 2.63 -14.36
C ASP A 124 4.05 4.15 -14.40
N LYS A 125 3.36 4.88 -15.26
CA LYS A 125 3.44 6.35 -15.34
C LYS A 125 2.97 7.06 -14.07
N ALA A 126 2.04 6.44 -13.33
CA ALA A 126 1.58 6.96 -12.03
C ALA A 126 2.47 6.54 -10.84
N GLY A 127 3.62 5.90 -11.09
CA GLY A 127 4.62 5.52 -10.10
C GLY A 127 4.31 4.23 -9.33
N PHE A 128 3.43 3.38 -9.86
CA PHE A 128 3.26 2.01 -9.36
C PHE A 128 4.29 1.10 -10.03
N GLY A 129 4.85 0.16 -9.27
CA GLY A 129 5.47 -1.00 -9.87
C GLY A 129 4.40 -1.94 -10.39
N VAL A 130 4.69 -2.68 -11.47
CA VAL A 130 3.71 -3.58 -12.09
C VAL A 130 4.26 -5.00 -12.15
N THR A 131 3.46 -5.96 -11.71
CA THR A 131 3.67 -7.40 -11.91
C THR A 131 2.46 -7.94 -12.66
N VAL A 132 2.68 -8.73 -13.69
CA VAL A 132 1.61 -9.29 -14.52
C VAL A 132 1.58 -10.80 -14.40
N VAL A 133 0.39 -11.34 -14.25
CA VAL A 133 0.10 -12.78 -14.17
C VAL A 133 -0.96 -13.12 -15.23
N ASP A 134 -0.65 -14.01 -16.15
CA ASP A 134 -1.61 -14.55 -17.14
C ASP A 134 -1.14 -15.96 -17.53
N ASP A 135 -2.04 -16.93 -17.50
CA ASP A 135 -1.73 -18.33 -17.81
C ASP A 135 -1.31 -18.58 -19.28
N ARG A 136 -1.39 -17.54 -20.09
CA ARG A 136 -0.94 -17.56 -21.49
C ARG A 136 0.37 -16.76 -21.60
N GLU A 137 1.45 -17.43 -21.89
CA GLU A 137 2.78 -16.81 -22.06
C GLU A 137 2.77 -15.67 -23.10
N THR A 138 1.94 -15.81 -24.16
CA THR A 138 1.76 -14.77 -25.18
C THR A 138 1.13 -13.48 -24.62
N PHE A 139 0.50 -13.55 -23.46
CA PHE A 139 -0.11 -12.40 -22.77
C PHE A 139 0.72 -11.91 -21.57
N ALA A 140 1.59 -12.75 -20.99
CA ALA A 140 2.50 -12.38 -19.90
C ALA A 140 3.96 -12.37 -20.37
N ASN A 141 4.33 -11.45 -21.25
CA ASN A 141 5.68 -11.36 -21.80
C ASN A 141 6.24 -9.92 -21.85
N ARG A 142 7.56 -9.81 -22.00
CA ARG A 142 8.28 -8.52 -22.01
C ARG A 142 7.92 -7.62 -23.18
N GLN A 143 7.53 -8.18 -24.32
CA GLN A 143 7.14 -7.39 -25.50
C GLN A 143 5.86 -6.59 -25.22
N ARG A 144 4.91 -7.20 -24.49
CA ARG A 144 3.65 -6.56 -24.12
C ARG A 144 3.81 -5.65 -22.88
N PHE A 145 4.65 -6.05 -21.93
CA PHE A 145 4.84 -5.39 -20.64
C PHE A 145 6.33 -5.09 -20.37
N PRO A 146 6.96 -4.19 -21.14
CA PRO A 146 8.37 -3.85 -20.95
C PRO A 146 8.65 -3.25 -19.56
N MET A 147 7.67 -2.55 -18.97
CA MET A 147 7.75 -1.91 -17.65
C MET A 147 7.57 -2.90 -16.47
N ALA A 148 7.05 -4.11 -16.69
CA ALA A 148 6.74 -5.02 -15.60
C ALA A 148 8.00 -5.44 -14.84
N LYS A 149 7.95 -5.42 -13.51
CA LYS A 149 9.03 -5.92 -12.65
C LYS A 149 9.13 -7.44 -12.73
N ALA A 150 7.99 -8.12 -12.71
CA ALA A 150 7.89 -9.57 -12.86
C ALA A 150 6.73 -9.94 -13.78
N LEU A 151 6.84 -11.12 -14.40
CA LEU A 151 5.86 -11.72 -15.30
C LEU A 151 5.72 -13.18 -14.91
N PHE A 152 4.50 -13.65 -14.70
CA PHE A 152 4.20 -15.03 -14.35
C PHE A 152 3.22 -15.62 -15.37
N ALA A 153 3.61 -16.75 -15.96
CA ALA A 153 2.74 -17.55 -16.84
C ALA A 153 2.01 -18.67 -16.08
N SER A 154 1.95 -18.59 -14.75
CA SER A 154 1.26 -19.53 -13.87
C SER A 154 0.72 -18.82 -12.63
N TYR A 155 -0.57 -19.03 -12.35
CA TYR A 155 -1.20 -18.54 -11.12
C TYR A 155 -0.58 -19.20 -9.87
N GLU A 156 -0.26 -20.50 -9.94
CA GLU A 156 0.35 -21.26 -8.85
C GLU A 156 1.72 -20.72 -8.48
N GLU A 157 2.54 -20.40 -9.47
CA GLU A 157 3.84 -19.79 -9.27
C GLU A 157 3.69 -18.39 -8.66
N ALA A 158 2.79 -17.58 -9.21
CA ALA A 158 2.49 -16.25 -8.68
C ALA A 158 2.03 -16.29 -7.22
N PHE A 159 1.12 -17.18 -6.86
CA PHE A 159 0.60 -17.30 -5.49
C PHE A 159 1.66 -17.74 -4.49
N ARG A 160 2.69 -18.50 -4.91
CA ARG A 160 3.82 -18.91 -4.05
C ARG A 160 4.89 -17.83 -3.93
N THR A 161 5.06 -17.03 -4.97
CA THR A 161 6.18 -16.08 -5.08
C THR A 161 5.80 -14.69 -4.60
N ILE A 162 4.57 -14.25 -4.89
CA ILE A 162 4.10 -12.92 -4.51
C ILE A 162 3.75 -12.92 -3.03
N VAL A 163 4.39 -12.01 -2.27
CA VAL A 163 4.08 -11.74 -0.86
C VAL A 163 3.41 -10.38 -0.75
N PRO A 164 2.07 -10.32 -0.75
CA PRO A 164 1.35 -9.06 -0.69
C PRO A 164 1.47 -8.39 0.68
N ASN A 165 1.56 -7.06 0.67
CA ASN A 165 1.61 -6.23 1.86
C ASN A 165 0.69 -5.00 1.71
N ARG A 166 0.72 -4.07 2.66
CA ARG A 166 -0.09 -2.83 2.64
C ARG A 166 0.24 -1.86 1.49
N SER A 167 1.26 -2.14 0.67
CA SER A 167 1.56 -1.39 -0.57
C SER A 167 1.17 -2.16 -1.83
N SER A 168 0.44 -3.28 -1.68
CA SER A 168 0.01 -4.16 -2.76
C SER A 168 -1.43 -3.87 -3.18
N TYR A 169 -1.62 -3.74 -4.50
CA TYR A 169 -2.90 -3.46 -5.15
C TYR A 169 -3.18 -4.59 -6.15
N MET A 170 -4.16 -5.41 -5.84
CA MET A 170 -4.53 -6.54 -6.69
C MET A 170 -5.64 -6.18 -7.65
N VAL A 171 -5.41 -6.38 -8.93
CA VAL A 171 -6.38 -6.15 -10.00
C VAL A 171 -6.66 -7.46 -10.69
N ILE A 172 -7.89 -7.93 -10.56
CA ILE A 172 -8.37 -9.18 -11.13
C ILE A 172 -9.16 -8.87 -12.40
N ALA A 173 -8.52 -9.12 -13.54
CA ALA A 173 -9.04 -8.86 -14.88
C ALA A 173 -8.77 -10.06 -15.80
N SER A 174 -8.93 -11.28 -15.27
CA SER A 174 -8.66 -12.52 -15.97
C SER A 174 -9.71 -12.84 -17.06
N ARG A 175 -9.44 -13.86 -17.85
CA ARG A 175 -10.28 -14.23 -18.99
C ARG A 175 -11.64 -14.80 -18.59
N GLY A 176 -11.78 -15.40 -17.41
CA GLY A 176 -12.97 -16.16 -17.08
C GLY A 176 -13.32 -16.22 -15.58
N HIS A 177 -14.55 -16.66 -15.30
CA HIS A 177 -15.05 -16.78 -13.94
C HIS A 177 -14.20 -17.66 -13.02
N ARG A 178 -13.65 -18.76 -13.57
CA ARG A 178 -12.86 -19.72 -12.79
C ARG A 178 -11.58 -19.11 -12.28
N ASP A 179 -10.86 -18.38 -13.14
CA ASP A 179 -9.59 -17.75 -12.76
C ASP A 179 -9.85 -16.56 -11.84
N ASP A 180 -10.87 -15.73 -12.11
CA ASP A 180 -11.26 -14.64 -11.20
C ASP A 180 -11.58 -15.16 -9.80
N MET A 181 -12.36 -16.24 -9.69
CA MET A 181 -12.72 -16.87 -8.43
C MET A 181 -11.49 -17.38 -7.69
N ARG A 182 -10.57 -18.05 -8.39
CA ARG A 182 -9.33 -18.59 -7.85
C ARG A 182 -8.40 -17.49 -7.32
N VAL A 183 -8.20 -16.43 -8.11
CA VAL A 183 -7.38 -15.28 -7.71
C VAL A 183 -8.01 -14.57 -6.54
N LEU A 184 -9.33 -14.35 -6.56
CA LEU A 184 -10.04 -13.68 -5.47
C LEU A 184 -9.94 -14.48 -4.16
N ALA A 185 -10.13 -15.81 -4.22
CA ALA A 185 -10.01 -16.70 -3.07
C ALA A 185 -8.63 -16.60 -2.38
N TRP A 186 -7.57 -16.48 -3.18
CA TRP A 186 -6.24 -16.25 -2.65
C TRP A 186 -6.07 -14.82 -2.13
N ALA A 187 -6.49 -13.81 -2.91
CA ALA A 187 -6.25 -12.41 -2.61
C ALA A 187 -6.89 -11.94 -1.30
N VAL A 188 -8.11 -12.38 -0.99
CA VAL A 188 -8.84 -11.97 0.24
C VAL A 188 -8.18 -12.46 1.53
N ARG A 189 -7.27 -13.42 1.43
CA ARG A 189 -6.49 -13.94 2.57
C ARG A 189 -5.13 -13.31 2.72
N THR A 190 -4.83 -12.28 1.92
CA THR A 190 -3.56 -11.57 1.94
C THR A 190 -3.66 -10.22 2.67
N ALA A 191 -2.50 -9.61 2.94
CA ALA A 191 -2.42 -8.26 3.51
C ALA A 191 -2.47 -7.14 2.45
N ALA A 192 -3.03 -7.41 1.26
CA ALA A 192 -3.13 -6.41 0.19
C ALA A 192 -4.00 -5.23 0.63
N ARG A 193 -3.56 -4.01 0.32
CA ARG A 193 -4.30 -2.77 0.57
C ARG A 193 -5.57 -2.65 -0.26
N TYR A 194 -5.52 -3.19 -1.46
CA TYR A 194 -6.59 -3.10 -2.45
C TYR A 194 -6.77 -4.43 -3.18
N ILE A 195 -8.00 -4.85 -3.33
CA ILE A 195 -8.39 -6.00 -4.15
C ILE A 195 -9.56 -5.54 -5.01
N GLY A 196 -9.36 -5.48 -6.32
CA GLY A 196 -10.41 -5.09 -7.25
C GLY A 196 -10.66 -6.17 -8.31
N MET A 197 -11.90 -6.43 -8.63
CA MET A 197 -12.30 -7.45 -9.63
C MET A 197 -13.17 -6.84 -10.71
N ILE A 198 -12.79 -7.08 -11.99
CA ILE A 198 -13.56 -6.66 -13.14
C ILE A 198 -14.78 -7.57 -13.34
N GLY A 199 -15.90 -6.97 -13.66
CA GLY A 199 -17.10 -7.72 -14.00
C GLY A 199 -18.38 -6.90 -13.83
N SER A 200 -19.46 -7.37 -14.44
CA SER A 200 -20.79 -6.86 -14.14
C SER A 200 -21.19 -7.24 -12.71
N LYS A 201 -22.13 -6.50 -12.10
CA LYS A 201 -22.69 -6.84 -10.78
C LYS A 201 -23.13 -8.31 -10.71
N ARG A 202 -23.78 -8.81 -11.76
CA ARG A 202 -24.22 -10.21 -11.86
C ARG A 202 -23.04 -11.18 -11.79
N LYS A 203 -21.95 -10.90 -12.50
CA LYS A 203 -20.73 -11.72 -12.46
C LYS A 203 -20.13 -11.73 -11.06
N VAL A 204 -19.97 -10.57 -10.45
CA VAL A 204 -19.42 -10.42 -9.08
C VAL A 204 -20.23 -11.23 -8.08
N PHE A 205 -21.56 -11.12 -8.13
CA PHE A 205 -22.45 -11.86 -7.26
C PHE A 205 -22.30 -13.37 -7.43
N SER A 206 -22.23 -13.87 -8.68
CA SER A 206 -22.02 -15.29 -8.96
C SER A 206 -20.70 -15.81 -8.42
N VAL A 207 -19.62 -15.02 -8.50
CA VAL A 207 -18.30 -15.38 -7.94
C VAL A 207 -18.37 -15.45 -6.40
N TYR A 208 -18.98 -14.47 -5.77
CA TYR A 208 -19.14 -14.48 -4.29
C TYR A 208 -19.95 -15.66 -3.81
N GLN A 209 -21.10 -15.95 -4.45
CA GLN A 209 -21.91 -17.13 -4.11
C GLN A 209 -21.14 -18.45 -4.27
N ALA A 210 -20.31 -18.55 -5.32
CA ALA A 210 -19.51 -19.77 -5.54
C ALA A 210 -18.48 -19.95 -4.41
N LEU A 211 -17.77 -18.87 -4.02
CA LEU A 211 -16.81 -18.90 -2.93
C LEU A 211 -17.47 -19.15 -1.57
N GLU A 212 -18.66 -18.61 -1.32
CA GLU A 212 -19.42 -18.91 -0.10
C GLU A 212 -19.77 -20.40 0.03
N ARG A 213 -20.09 -21.07 -1.08
CA ARG A 213 -20.29 -22.53 -1.11
C ARG A 213 -18.99 -23.31 -0.85
N GLU A 214 -17.82 -22.73 -1.13
CA GLU A 214 -16.52 -23.28 -0.81
C GLU A 214 -16.04 -22.93 0.64
N GLY A 215 -16.92 -22.27 1.44
CA GLY A 215 -16.67 -21.98 2.85
C GLY A 215 -16.07 -20.61 3.15
N PHE A 216 -16.00 -19.70 2.17
CA PHE A 216 -15.61 -18.30 2.44
C PHE A 216 -16.78 -17.56 3.11
N ARG A 217 -16.46 -16.71 4.05
CA ARG A 217 -17.46 -15.88 4.72
C ARG A 217 -17.67 -14.56 3.99
N ALA A 218 -18.87 -14.03 4.05
CA ALA A 218 -19.25 -12.78 3.41
C ALA A 218 -18.36 -11.58 3.80
N GLU A 219 -17.88 -11.57 5.05
CA GLU A 219 -17.03 -10.52 5.59
C GLU A 219 -15.66 -10.47 4.90
N GLU A 220 -15.15 -11.59 4.38
CA GLU A 220 -13.88 -11.66 3.66
C GLU A 220 -13.92 -10.83 2.37
N PHE A 221 -15.10 -10.59 1.81
CA PHE A 221 -15.29 -9.77 0.60
C PHE A 221 -15.60 -8.30 0.88
N ALA A 222 -15.73 -7.89 2.14
CA ALA A 222 -16.15 -6.52 2.53
C ALA A 222 -15.20 -5.42 1.99
N ASN A 223 -13.93 -5.76 1.76
CA ASN A 223 -12.92 -4.84 1.26
C ASN A 223 -12.60 -5.03 -0.24
N VAL A 224 -13.37 -5.84 -0.96
CA VAL A 224 -13.22 -6.04 -2.39
C VAL A 224 -13.97 -4.96 -3.17
N TYR A 225 -13.29 -4.32 -4.11
CA TYR A 225 -13.84 -3.33 -5.03
C TYR A 225 -14.34 -4.06 -6.28
N ALA A 226 -15.64 -4.29 -6.35
CA ALA A 226 -16.25 -5.01 -7.46
C ALA A 226 -17.72 -4.55 -7.71
N PRO A 227 -18.03 -4.10 -8.91
CA PRO A 227 -17.15 -3.89 -10.07
C PRO A 227 -16.03 -2.90 -9.79
N ILE A 228 -14.80 -3.22 -10.27
CA ILE A 228 -13.61 -2.38 -10.13
C ILE A 228 -13.73 -1.05 -10.88
N GLY A 229 -13.12 -0.01 -10.36
CA GLY A 229 -12.99 1.30 -11.00
C GLY A 229 -14.11 2.28 -10.65
N LEU A 230 -13.82 3.57 -10.81
CA LEU A 230 -14.78 4.63 -10.60
C LEU A 230 -15.86 4.66 -11.68
N SER A 231 -17.08 5.02 -11.31
CA SER A 231 -18.22 5.11 -12.25
C SER A 231 -18.12 6.39 -13.10
N ILE A 232 -17.29 6.37 -14.14
CA ILE A 232 -17.06 7.51 -15.05
C ILE A 232 -17.67 7.30 -16.44
N GLY A 233 -18.44 6.24 -16.63
CA GLY A 233 -19.01 5.89 -17.94
C GLY A 233 -18.03 5.27 -18.93
N ALA A 234 -16.89 4.74 -18.46
CA ALA A 234 -15.83 4.12 -19.27
C ALA A 234 -16.37 2.96 -20.11
N ARG A 235 -15.94 2.89 -21.39
CA ARG A 235 -16.35 1.88 -22.37
C ARG A 235 -15.18 1.17 -23.04
N SER A 236 -14.15 1.91 -23.45
CA SER A 236 -12.95 1.32 -24.07
C SER A 236 -12.01 0.70 -23.02
N PRO A 237 -11.12 -0.23 -23.39
CA PRO A 237 -10.11 -0.75 -22.48
C PRO A 237 -9.26 0.32 -21.81
N GLU A 238 -8.92 1.37 -22.55
CA GLU A 238 -8.13 2.52 -22.07
C GLU A 238 -8.90 3.36 -21.07
N GLU A 239 -10.19 3.65 -21.32
CA GLU A 239 -11.06 4.37 -20.40
C GLU A 239 -11.30 3.57 -19.12
N ILE A 240 -11.49 2.24 -19.22
CA ILE A 240 -11.62 1.34 -18.08
C ILE A 240 -10.32 1.34 -17.28
N ALA A 241 -9.16 1.32 -17.92
CA ALA A 241 -7.87 1.41 -17.25
C ALA A 241 -7.71 2.74 -16.48
N VAL A 242 -8.17 3.87 -17.04
CA VAL A 242 -8.18 5.17 -16.35
C VAL A 242 -9.11 5.14 -15.14
N SER A 243 -10.31 4.58 -15.28
CA SER A 243 -11.26 4.42 -14.17
C SER A 243 -10.66 3.60 -13.02
N ILE A 244 -10.00 2.48 -13.33
CA ILE A 244 -9.32 1.63 -12.34
C ILE A 244 -8.15 2.39 -11.71
N LEU A 245 -7.29 3.03 -12.50
CA LEU A 245 -6.15 3.77 -11.98
C LEU A 245 -6.57 4.90 -11.04
N ALA A 246 -7.62 5.63 -11.38
CA ALA A 246 -8.16 6.67 -10.51
C ALA A 246 -8.61 6.12 -9.16
N GLU A 247 -9.25 4.95 -9.13
CA GLU A 247 -9.63 4.25 -7.90
C GLU A 247 -8.39 3.81 -7.10
N LEU A 248 -7.36 3.25 -7.75
CA LEU A 248 -6.10 2.87 -7.10
C LEU A 248 -5.42 4.08 -6.44
N ILE A 249 -5.38 5.23 -7.14
CA ILE A 249 -4.80 6.48 -6.61
C ILE A 249 -5.61 6.99 -5.42
N ALA A 250 -6.94 6.95 -5.49
CA ALA A 250 -7.81 7.37 -4.40
C ALA A 250 -7.57 6.53 -3.12
N VAL A 251 -7.49 5.21 -3.27
CA VAL A 251 -7.16 4.30 -2.15
C VAL A 251 -5.75 4.55 -1.62
N ARG A 252 -4.77 4.79 -2.50
CA ARG A 252 -3.39 5.12 -2.13
C ARG A 252 -3.31 6.41 -1.30
N ARG A 253 -4.14 7.38 -1.62
CA ARG A 253 -4.14 8.72 -1.00
C ARG A 253 -5.13 8.84 0.16
N ASN A 254 -5.81 7.75 0.55
CA ASN A 254 -6.90 7.77 1.52
C ASN A 254 -7.96 8.83 1.19
N ALA A 255 -8.15 9.12 -0.09
CA ALA A 255 -9.12 10.10 -0.55
C ALA A 255 -10.52 9.47 -0.57
N GLY A 256 -11.48 10.16 0.03
CA GLY A 256 -12.89 9.82 -0.16
C GLY A 256 -13.29 10.14 -1.60
N VAL A 257 -13.75 9.15 -2.35
CA VAL A 257 -14.29 9.37 -3.70
C VAL A 257 -15.76 9.07 -3.68
N GLU A 258 -16.58 10.07 -4.01
CA GLU A 258 -18.00 9.89 -4.24
C GLU A 258 -18.19 8.86 -5.38
N GLY A 259 -18.93 7.81 -5.10
CA GLY A 259 -19.11 6.69 -6.06
C GLY A 259 -18.25 5.44 -5.77
N HIS A 260 -17.39 5.45 -4.76
CA HIS A 260 -16.75 4.25 -4.21
C HIS A 260 -17.83 3.28 -3.69
N LYS A 261 -18.25 2.38 -4.53
CA LYS A 261 -19.18 1.30 -4.14
C LYS A 261 -18.37 0.09 -3.69
N LYS A 262 -17.89 0.12 -2.45
CA LYS A 262 -17.74 -1.14 -1.73
C LYS A 262 -19.13 -1.76 -1.69
N LEU A 263 -19.28 -3.00 -2.13
CA LEU A 263 -20.54 -3.74 -2.02
C LEU A 263 -20.87 -4.01 -0.54
N LYS A 264 -21.13 -2.93 0.22
CA LYS A 264 -21.64 -3.01 1.59
C LYS A 264 -23.14 -3.31 1.60
N ASP A 265 -23.85 -3.07 0.52
CA ASP A 265 -25.29 -3.22 0.43
C ASP A 265 -25.67 -4.37 -0.51
N ARG A 266 -25.69 -5.60 0.05
CA ARG A 266 -26.13 -6.81 -0.64
C ARG A 266 -27.62 -6.77 -0.97
N SER A 267 -28.42 -5.96 -0.27
CA SER A 267 -29.84 -5.81 -0.51
C SER A 267 -30.16 -5.20 -1.87
N ALA A 268 -29.26 -4.38 -2.42
CA ALA A 268 -29.40 -3.78 -3.74
C ALA A 268 -29.11 -4.76 -4.92
N LEU A 269 -28.62 -5.98 -4.66
CA LEU A 269 -28.30 -6.96 -5.69
C LEU A 269 -29.39 -8.04 -5.85
N SER A 270 -30.24 -8.24 -4.85
CA SER A 270 -31.34 -9.22 -4.85
C SER A 270 -32.66 -8.67 -5.43
N ALA A 271 -32.73 -7.35 -5.69
CA ALA A 271 -33.94 -6.69 -6.18
C ALA A 271 -33.77 -6.21 -7.63
N ARG A 272 -33.59 -7.18 -8.58
CA ARG A 272 -33.95 -7.04 -10.01
C ARG A 272 -33.78 -8.37 -10.76
#